data_b2f5193b1dc1ccdfd26197b2e5e30f02
#
_entry.id   b2f5193b1dc1ccdfd26197b2e5e30f02
#
_cell.length_a   1.000
_cell.length_b   1.000
_cell.length_c   1.000
_cell.angle_alpha   90.00
_cell.angle_beta   90.00
_cell.angle_gamma   90.00
#
_symmetry.space_group_name_H-M   'P 1'
#
loop_
_entity.id
_entity.type
_entity.pdbx_description
1 polymer ?
#
loop_
_entity_poly.entity_id
_entity_poly.type
_entity_poly.pdbx_seq_one_letter_code
_entity_poly.pdbx_strand_id
1 'polypeptide(L)'
;MDSPEIPMTSSRPYLLKAMFDWIVDNDCTPYVLVDASIAGVSVPQNFVKAGEIVLNVSPGAVVGMDMNMESLSFNARFGGVPTDIYTPIIAIKGIYARENGKGMMFEYEELPPESSTPKKPTRPSLTVVK
;
A
#
# COMPACT_ATOMS: atom_id res chain seq x y z
N MET A 1 -28.89 -14.04 8.68
CA MET A 1 -28.32 -14.24 8.86
C MET A 1 -27.79 -14.22 9.27
N ASP A 2 -27.74 -14.48 9.46
CA ASP A 2 -27.08 -14.43 9.76
C ASP A 2 -26.07 -15.10 10.17
N SER A 3 -25.32 -15.30 9.43
CA SER A 3 -24.23 -16.04 9.91
C SER A 3 -23.24 -15.13 10.56
N PRO A 4 -22.51 -15.63 11.52
CA PRO A 4 -21.56 -14.75 12.18
C PRO A 4 -20.48 -14.35 11.21
N GLU A 5 -20.06 -13.13 11.33
CA GLU A 5 -19.03 -12.63 10.49
C GLU A 5 -17.72 -13.25 10.92
N ILE A 6 -16.93 -13.67 9.97
CA ILE A 6 -15.61 -14.22 10.25
C ILE A 6 -14.62 -13.10 9.97
N PRO A 7 -13.92 -12.62 10.99
CA PRO A 7 -12.98 -11.52 10.76
C PRO A 7 -11.80 -12.02 9.94
N MET A 8 -11.42 -11.23 8.96
CA MET A 8 -10.26 -11.55 8.15
C MET A 8 -9.38 -10.32 8.03
N THR A 9 -8.09 -10.57 7.94
CA THR A 9 -7.16 -9.46 7.71
C THR A 9 -7.33 -8.95 6.29
N SER A 10 -6.81 -7.77 6.06
CA SER A 10 -6.84 -7.19 4.72
C SER A 10 -6.07 -8.08 3.75
N SER A 11 -6.61 -8.22 2.56
CA SER A 11 -5.90 -8.96 1.51
C SER A 11 -4.83 -8.10 0.85
N ARG A 12 -4.82 -6.80 1.13
CA ARG A 12 -3.94 -5.88 0.41
C ARG A 12 -2.47 -6.24 0.50
N PRO A 13 -1.90 -6.56 1.68
CA PRO A 13 -0.48 -6.89 1.70
C PRO A 13 -0.16 -8.15 0.92
N TYR A 14 -1.09 -9.11 0.87
CA TYR A 14 -0.88 -10.32 0.10
C TYR A 14 -0.88 -10.00 -1.40
N LEU A 15 -1.83 -9.20 -1.84
CA LEU A 15 -1.94 -8.85 -3.24
C LEU A 15 -0.78 -7.96 -3.68
N LEU A 16 -0.35 -7.08 -2.81
CA LEU A 16 0.78 -6.21 -3.09
C LEU A 16 2.03 -7.04 -3.38
N LYS A 17 2.29 -8.03 -2.52
CA LYS A 17 3.46 -8.89 -2.69
C LYS A 17 3.36 -9.70 -3.96
N ALA A 18 2.19 -10.26 -4.23
CA ALA A 18 2.00 -11.07 -5.44
C ALA A 18 2.19 -10.24 -6.70
N MET A 19 1.64 -9.04 -6.71
CA MET A 19 1.77 -8.18 -7.88
C MET A 19 3.20 -7.69 -8.05
N PHE A 20 3.88 -7.40 -6.93
CA PHE A 20 5.27 -7.03 -6.97
C PHE A 20 6.10 -8.15 -7.63
N ASP A 21 5.92 -9.37 -7.17
CA ASP A 21 6.66 -10.51 -7.71
C ASP A 21 6.35 -10.71 -9.19
N TRP A 22 5.09 -10.59 -9.56
CA TRP A 22 4.67 -10.76 -10.93
C TRP A 22 5.33 -9.74 -11.85
N ILE A 23 5.36 -8.49 -11.44
CA ILE A 23 5.93 -7.42 -12.26
C ILE A 23 7.44 -7.62 -12.40
N VAL A 24 8.11 -7.93 -11.29
CA VAL A 24 9.55 -8.12 -11.32
C VAL A 24 9.91 -9.35 -12.14
N ASP A 25 9.13 -10.42 -12.03
CA ASP A 25 9.41 -11.64 -12.79
C ASP A 25 9.24 -11.44 -14.29
N ASN A 26 8.51 -10.42 -14.69
CA ASN A 26 8.35 -10.07 -16.10
C ASN A 26 9.32 -8.98 -16.54
N ASP A 27 10.35 -8.74 -15.73
CA ASP A 27 11.40 -7.76 -16.04
C ASP A 27 10.85 -6.36 -16.21
N CYS A 28 9.79 -6.07 -15.49
CA CYS A 28 9.19 -4.74 -15.50
C CYS A 28 9.50 -4.03 -14.20
N THR A 29 9.21 -2.74 -14.16
CA THR A 29 9.55 -1.89 -13.03
C THR A 29 8.31 -1.66 -12.19
N PRO A 30 8.28 -2.16 -10.95
CA PRO A 30 7.10 -1.95 -10.10
C PRO A 30 7.08 -0.54 -9.54
N TYR A 31 5.97 0.14 -9.78
CA TYR A 31 5.68 1.46 -9.22
C TYR A 31 4.54 1.32 -8.23
N VAL A 32 4.69 1.92 -7.07
CA VAL A 32 3.67 1.89 -6.03
C VAL A 32 3.10 3.29 -5.87
N LEU A 33 1.79 3.40 -5.89
CA LEU A 33 1.12 4.69 -5.70
C LEU A 33 0.66 4.78 -4.25
N VAL A 34 1.04 5.84 -3.57
CA VAL A 34 0.80 6.01 -2.15
C VAL A 34 0.00 7.28 -1.91
N ASP A 35 -1.00 7.18 -1.04
CA ASP A 35 -1.74 8.34 -0.56
C ASP A 35 -0.93 8.96 0.58
N ALA A 36 -0.25 10.05 0.28
CA ALA A 36 0.68 10.66 1.23
C ALA A 36 -0.04 11.39 2.35
N SER A 37 -1.36 11.52 2.28
CA SER A 37 -2.09 12.19 3.35
C SER A 37 -2.45 11.26 4.50
N ILE A 38 -2.23 9.96 4.33
CA ILE A 38 -2.55 9.00 5.38
C ILE A 38 -1.51 9.11 6.49
N ALA A 39 -1.97 9.06 7.73
CA ALA A 39 -1.08 9.14 8.88
C ALA A 39 -0.07 8.00 8.85
N GLY A 40 1.14 8.30 9.19
CA GLY A 40 2.21 7.30 9.22
C GLY A 40 3.05 7.23 7.96
N VAL A 41 2.62 7.88 6.87
CA VAL A 41 3.39 7.88 5.65
C VAL A 41 4.57 8.84 5.83
N SER A 42 5.78 8.34 5.57
CA SER A 42 6.99 9.15 5.64
C SER A 42 7.69 9.07 4.29
N VAL A 43 7.54 10.13 3.51
CA VAL A 43 8.08 10.21 2.15
C VAL A 43 8.57 11.64 1.93
N PRO A 44 9.45 11.86 0.94
CA PRO A 44 9.92 13.23 0.68
C PRO A 44 8.79 14.08 0.13
N GLN A 45 8.45 15.12 0.88
CA GLN A 45 7.26 15.93 0.57
C GLN A 45 7.39 16.69 -0.73
N ASN A 46 8.59 17.05 -1.13
CA ASN A 46 8.74 17.79 -2.39
C ASN A 46 8.50 16.91 -3.62
N PHE A 47 8.32 15.61 -3.43
CA PHE A 47 7.96 14.71 -4.52
C PHE A 47 6.48 14.33 -4.47
N VAL A 48 5.74 14.82 -3.47
CA VAL A 48 4.31 14.55 -3.36
C VAL A 48 3.56 15.53 -4.25
N LYS A 49 2.61 15.02 -5.05
CA LYS A 49 1.79 15.86 -5.90
C LYS A 49 0.34 15.50 -5.70
N ALA A 50 -0.47 16.50 -5.43
CA ALA A 50 -1.91 16.29 -5.21
C ALA A 50 -2.18 15.23 -4.15
N GLY A 51 -1.35 15.21 -3.11
CA GLY A 51 -1.54 14.27 -2.01
C GLY A 51 -1.05 12.87 -2.28
N GLU A 52 -0.39 12.63 -3.40
CA GLU A 52 0.05 11.30 -3.77
C GLU A 52 1.51 11.30 -4.16
N ILE A 53 2.14 10.15 -4.03
CA ILE A 53 3.52 9.98 -4.50
C ILE A 53 3.63 8.60 -5.16
N VAL A 54 4.42 8.54 -6.22
CA VAL A 54 4.70 7.29 -6.90
C VAL A 54 6.11 6.89 -6.56
N LEU A 55 6.28 5.65 -6.10
CA LEU A 55 7.57 5.16 -5.64
C LEU A 55 8.03 4.02 -6.54
N ASN A 56 9.26 4.11 -7.02
CA ASN A 56 9.87 3.03 -7.78
C ASN A 56 10.44 2.05 -6.75
N VAL A 57 9.85 0.87 -6.67
CA VAL A 57 10.25 -0.13 -5.68
C VAL A 57 10.95 -1.32 -6.31
N SER A 58 11.52 -1.14 -7.50
CA SER A 58 12.23 -2.24 -8.12
C SER A 58 13.46 -2.60 -7.30
N PRO A 59 13.88 -3.87 -7.34
CA PRO A 59 15.02 -4.30 -6.52
C PRO A 59 16.29 -3.52 -6.80
N GLY A 60 16.46 -3.04 -8.01
CA GLY A 60 17.65 -2.25 -8.33
C GLY A 60 17.59 -0.81 -7.88
N ALA A 61 16.42 -0.35 -7.45
CA ALA A 61 16.25 1.06 -7.08
C ALA A 61 16.22 1.27 -5.58
N VAL A 62 16.06 0.21 -4.79
CA VAL A 62 15.88 0.34 -3.35
C VAL A 62 16.89 -0.53 -2.60
N VAL A 63 17.11 -0.16 -1.34
CA VAL A 63 17.98 -0.91 -0.44
C VAL A 63 17.20 -1.20 0.82
N GLY A 64 17.35 -2.41 1.32
CA GLY A 64 16.74 -2.76 2.62
C GLY A 64 15.23 -2.78 2.60
N MET A 65 14.64 -3.28 1.52
CA MET A 65 13.19 -3.33 1.46
C MET A 65 12.62 -4.31 2.46
N ASP A 66 11.64 -3.84 3.20
CA ASP A 66 10.87 -4.67 4.11
C ASP A 66 9.40 -4.48 3.76
N MET A 67 8.81 -5.48 3.12
CA MET A 67 7.41 -5.46 2.73
C MET A 67 6.73 -6.53 3.56
N ASN A 68 5.99 -6.10 4.56
CA ASN A 68 5.35 -7.05 5.47
C ASN A 68 3.86 -6.76 5.55
N MET A 69 3.18 -7.36 6.51
CA MET A 69 1.72 -7.26 6.57
C MET A 69 1.24 -5.87 6.94
N GLU A 70 2.10 -5.06 7.52
CA GLU A 70 1.67 -3.76 8.05
C GLU A 70 2.25 -2.59 7.29
N SER A 71 3.42 -2.75 6.70
CA SER A 71 4.08 -1.61 6.10
C SER A 71 5.04 -2.03 5.01
N LEU A 72 5.43 -1.04 4.23
CA LEU A 72 6.49 -1.15 3.23
C LEU A 72 7.51 -0.08 3.57
N SER A 73 8.76 -0.48 3.73
CA SER A 73 9.81 0.47 4.01
C SER A 73 11.06 0.11 3.22
N PHE A 74 11.86 1.12 2.92
CA PHE A 74 13.10 0.93 2.17
C PHE A 74 13.86 2.24 2.14
N ASN A 75 15.09 2.20 1.63
CA ASN A 75 15.86 3.40 1.36
C ASN A 75 16.04 3.50 -0.14
N ALA A 76 15.86 4.69 -0.67
CA ALA A 76 16.04 4.93 -2.10
C ALA A 76 16.51 6.36 -2.28
N ARG A 77 17.05 6.66 -3.46
CA ARG A 77 17.52 8.01 -3.73
C ARG A 77 16.42 8.83 -4.38
N PHE A 78 16.23 10.01 -3.83
CA PHE A 78 15.28 10.98 -4.37
C PHE A 78 16.09 12.24 -4.68
N GLY A 79 16.17 12.58 -5.96
CA GLY A 79 17.00 13.71 -6.35
C GLY A 79 18.46 13.49 -5.99
N GLY A 80 18.89 12.22 -6.00
CA GLY A 80 20.26 11.89 -5.67
C GLY A 80 20.54 11.76 -4.18
N VAL A 81 19.53 11.96 -3.32
CA VAL A 81 19.71 11.93 -1.86
C VAL A 81 19.12 10.66 -1.30
N PRO A 82 19.91 9.85 -0.60
CA PRO A 82 19.36 8.65 0.04
C PRO A 82 18.29 9.04 1.06
N THR A 83 17.14 8.41 0.96
CA THR A 83 15.97 8.79 1.76
C THR A 83 15.29 7.55 2.28
N ASP A 84 14.99 7.53 3.57
CA ASP A 84 14.23 6.44 4.16
C ASP A 84 12.75 6.64 3.89
N ILE A 85 12.13 5.61 3.37
CA ILE A 85 10.72 5.63 3.03
C ILE A 85 9.97 4.67 3.93
N TYR A 86 8.83 5.09 4.43
CA TYR A 86 7.95 4.23 5.20
C TYR A 86 6.51 4.54 4.81
N THR A 87 5.74 3.50 4.51
CA THR A 87 4.33 3.68 4.25
C THR A 87 3.54 2.52 4.84
N PRO A 88 2.49 2.82 5.61
CA PRO A 88 1.58 1.75 6.00
C PRO A 88 0.95 1.14 4.76
N ILE A 89 0.67 -0.14 4.80
CA ILE A 89 0.09 -0.81 3.65
C ILE A 89 -1.24 -0.17 3.26
N ILE A 90 -2.01 0.28 4.24
CA ILE A 90 -3.32 0.85 3.95
C ILE A 90 -3.23 2.15 3.13
N ALA A 91 -2.08 2.80 3.14
CA ALA A 91 -1.88 4.01 2.34
C ALA A 91 -1.53 3.71 0.89
N ILE A 92 -1.23 2.46 0.57
CA ILE A 92 -0.85 2.10 -0.79
C ILE A 92 -2.10 1.93 -1.61
N LYS A 93 -2.24 2.74 -2.65
CA LYS A 93 -3.42 2.76 -3.49
C LYS A 93 -3.34 1.79 -4.65
N GLY A 94 -2.14 1.40 -5.01
CA GLY A 94 -2.00 0.46 -6.12
C GLY A 94 -0.55 0.18 -6.43
N ILE A 95 -0.36 -0.77 -7.32
CA ILE A 95 0.96 -1.14 -7.81
C ILE A 95 0.82 -1.48 -9.28
N TYR A 96 1.74 -1.02 -10.10
CA TYR A 96 1.66 -1.26 -11.54
C TYR A 96 3.05 -1.23 -12.15
N ALA A 97 3.15 -1.82 -13.34
CA ALA A 97 4.40 -1.82 -14.08
C ALA A 97 4.53 -0.50 -14.83
N ARG A 98 5.66 0.16 -14.66
CA ARG A 98 5.90 1.42 -15.35
C ARG A 98 5.78 1.28 -16.87
N GLU A 99 6.23 0.14 -17.40
CA GLU A 99 6.35 -0.06 -18.82
C GLU A 99 5.02 -0.14 -19.56
N ASN A 100 4.01 -0.68 -18.92
CA ASN A 100 2.73 -0.87 -19.60
C ASN A 100 1.51 -0.54 -18.75
N GLY A 101 1.72 -0.10 -17.53
CA GLY A 101 0.61 0.28 -16.63
C GLY A 101 -0.20 -0.87 -16.08
N LYS A 102 0.21 -2.10 -16.35
CA LYS A 102 -0.56 -3.23 -15.85
C LYS A 102 -0.26 -3.44 -14.38
N GLY A 103 -1.31 -3.71 -13.63
CA GLY A 103 -1.17 -3.86 -12.19
C GLY A 103 -2.53 -3.90 -11.55
N MET A 104 -2.59 -3.38 -10.34
CA MET A 104 -3.81 -3.48 -9.54
C MET A 104 -3.96 -2.23 -8.71
N MET A 105 -5.19 -1.71 -8.67
CA MET A 105 -5.53 -0.64 -7.73
C MET A 105 -6.35 -1.26 -6.62
N PHE A 106 -6.08 -0.84 -5.40
CA PHE A 106 -6.76 -1.39 -4.23
C PHE A 106 -7.92 -0.50 -3.86
N GLU A 107 -8.96 -1.13 -3.33
CA GLU A 107 -10.12 -0.37 -2.90
C GLU A 107 -9.82 0.33 -1.59
N TYR A 108 -10.47 1.46 -1.39
CA TYR A 108 -10.29 2.21 -0.17
C TYR A 108 -10.67 1.35 1.03
N GLU A 109 -9.86 1.40 2.06
CA GLU A 109 -10.15 0.73 3.32
C GLU A 109 -10.20 1.79 4.40
N GLU A 110 -11.23 1.71 5.20
CA GLU A 110 -11.34 2.64 6.28
C GLU A 110 -10.28 2.35 7.31
N LEU A 111 -9.65 3.40 7.81
CA LEU A 111 -8.70 3.21 8.88
C LEU A 111 -9.45 2.86 10.15
N PRO A 112 -8.90 1.98 10.95
CA PRO A 112 -9.51 1.72 12.24
C PRO A 112 -9.50 2.98 13.07
N PRO A 113 -10.48 3.21 13.90
CA PRO A 113 -10.44 4.38 14.73
C PRO A 113 -9.27 4.33 15.68
N GLU A 114 -8.74 5.50 15.92
CA GLU A 114 -7.61 5.55 16.75
C GLU A 114 -7.88 5.06 18.10
N SER A 115 -8.93 5.43 18.62
CA SER A 115 -9.32 4.99 19.91
C SER A 115 -9.68 3.58 19.84
N SER A 116 -9.79 3.10 18.70
CA SER A 116 -10.09 1.77 18.47
C SER A 116 -11.25 1.34 19.16
N THR A 117 -12.15 2.12 19.23
CA THR A 117 -13.33 1.67 19.65
C THR A 117 -13.78 0.73 18.74
N PRO A 118 -13.92 -0.32 19.08
CA PRO A 118 -14.35 -1.28 18.16
C PRO A 118 -15.69 -0.98 17.77
N LYS A 119 -16.07 -0.69 17.19
CA LYS A 119 -17.24 -0.41 16.83
C LYS A 119 -17.80 -1.22 16.11
N LYS A 120 -18.21 -1.51 16.19
CA LYS A 120 -18.60 -2.17 15.67
C LYS A 120 -18.99 -2.49 14.94
N PRO A 121 -19.36 -2.73 14.64
CA PRO A 121 -19.59 -3.13 13.82
C PRO A 121 -20.14 -3.04 13.11
N THR A 122 -20.36 -2.77 12.87
CA THR A 122 -20.75 -2.59 12.15
C THR A 122 -20.79 -2.80 11.25
N ARG A 123 -21.03 -2.94 11.04
CA ARG A 123 -21.14 -3.07 10.23
C ARG A 123 -21.36 -3.29 9.63
N PRO A 124 -21.63 -3.31 9.47
CA PRO A 124 -21.81 -3.53 8.78
C PRO A 124 -21.81 -3.61 7.99
N SER A 125 -21.97 -3.54 7.94
CA SER A 125 -21.90 -3.50 7.15
C SER A 125 -21.77 -3.98 6.24
N LEU A 126 -21.96 -4.31 6.11
CA LEU A 126 -21.83 -4.72 5.31
C LEU A 126 -21.97 -5.36 4.80
N THR A 127 -22.15 -5.36 4.86
CA THR A 127 -22.23 -5.95 4.47
C THR A 127 -22.37 -6.75 3.79
N VAL A 128 -22.52 -7.09 3.79
CA VAL A 128 -22.61 -7.72 3.20
C VAL A 128 -22.97 -8.13 2.64
N VAL A 129 -23.16 -8.40 2.57
CA VAL A 129 -23.47 -8.65 2.15
C VAL A 129 -23.89 -8.97 1.74
N LYS A 130 -24.27 -9.04 1.77
CA LYS A 130 -24.77 -9.17 1.48
C LYS A 130 -25.15 -8.98 0.89
#